data_5063b55ccc1bc073dd9447816cd78258
#
_entry.id   5063b55ccc1bc073dd9447816cd78258
#
_cell.length_a   1.000
_cell.length_b   1.000
_cell.length_c   1.000
_cell.angle_alpha   90.00
_cell.angle_beta   90.00
_cell.angle_gamma   90.00
#
_symmetry.space_group_name_H-M   'P 1'
#
loop_
_entity.id
_entity.type
_entity.pdbx_description
1 polymer ?
#
loop_
_entity_poly.entity_id
_entity_poly.type
_entity_poly.pdbx_seq_one_letter_code
_entity_poly.pdbx_strand_id
1 'polypeptide(L)'
;MPSDLLSLAEASRLLGISVERVRQLVLAGDIPGVRFGNAWAVPLQAVSARGHSASRQGRPLSAARAWEAIASGDVDLSNRSRYRNRSDIQRFAIGRADLDYVIEQSESVQSGVKAAIAYGEPLSDDVRTSHVYVSRVLMDLLPRSVALAPDPLGDVALRVVPQPVWEVVAQQS
;
A
#
# COMPACT_ATOMS: atom_id res chain seq x y z
N MET A 1 16.47 -28.56 16.30
CA MET A 1 16.59 -27.19 16.85
C MET A 1 15.26 -26.87 17.53
N PRO A 2 15.19 -26.62 18.85
CA PRO A 2 13.96 -26.16 19.45
C PRO A 2 13.62 -24.81 18.78
N SER A 3 12.51 -24.77 18.10
CA SER A 3 11.96 -23.50 17.62
C SER A 3 11.70 -22.67 18.89
N ASP A 4 12.30 -21.49 18.96
CA ASP A 4 12.03 -20.56 20.06
C ASP A 4 10.57 -20.10 19.94
N LEU A 5 9.70 -20.90 20.55
CA LEU A 5 8.28 -20.61 20.64
C LEU A 5 8.01 -19.80 21.90
N LEU A 6 7.29 -18.73 21.74
CA LEU A 6 6.85 -17.85 22.82
C LEU A 6 5.39 -18.10 23.14
N SER A 7 5.03 -17.99 24.42
CA SER A 7 3.63 -17.85 24.81
C SER A 7 3.06 -16.51 24.34
N LEU A 8 1.73 -16.39 24.26
CA LEU A 8 1.11 -15.10 23.92
C LEU A 8 1.47 -13.99 24.92
N ALA A 9 1.71 -14.34 26.18
CA ALA A 9 2.13 -13.39 27.22
C ALA A 9 3.55 -12.85 26.98
N GLU A 10 4.49 -13.70 26.57
CA GLU A 10 5.84 -13.29 26.21
C GLU A 10 5.86 -12.46 24.93
N ALA A 11 5.10 -12.90 23.93
CA ALA A 11 4.94 -12.14 22.68
C ALA A 11 4.32 -10.76 22.92
N SER A 12 3.35 -10.64 23.84
CA SER A 12 2.73 -9.36 24.19
C SER A 12 3.72 -8.39 24.81
N ARG A 13 4.61 -8.88 25.68
CA ARG A 13 5.68 -8.06 26.28
C ARG A 13 6.68 -7.57 25.22
N LEU A 14 7.09 -8.44 24.31
CA LEU A 14 8.02 -8.08 23.23
C LEU A 14 7.41 -7.10 22.22
N LEU A 15 6.12 -7.23 21.94
CA LEU A 15 5.43 -6.37 20.99
C LEU A 15 4.91 -5.06 21.62
N GLY A 16 4.88 -4.96 22.96
CA GLY A 16 4.32 -3.80 23.65
C GLY A 16 2.80 -3.64 23.46
N ILE A 17 2.07 -4.74 23.24
CA ILE A 17 0.61 -4.76 23.04
C ILE A 17 -0.06 -5.77 24.01
N SER A 18 -1.38 -5.68 24.17
CA SER A 18 -2.09 -6.62 25.07
C SER A 18 -2.05 -8.07 24.55
N VAL A 19 -2.14 -9.04 25.47
CA VAL A 19 -2.21 -10.48 25.14
C VAL A 19 -3.40 -10.77 24.21
N GLU A 20 -4.54 -10.13 24.47
CA GLU A 20 -5.73 -10.29 23.61
C GLU A 20 -5.49 -9.77 22.18
N ARG A 21 -4.74 -8.67 22.05
CA ARG A 21 -4.36 -8.17 20.73
C ARG A 21 -3.44 -9.14 19.99
N VAL A 22 -2.47 -9.76 20.68
CA VAL A 22 -1.63 -10.82 20.09
C VAL A 22 -2.48 -12.00 19.64
N ARG A 23 -3.44 -12.42 20.46
CA ARG A 23 -4.36 -13.51 20.12
C ARG A 23 -5.17 -13.21 18.86
N GLN A 24 -5.72 -11.99 18.74
CA GLN A 24 -6.43 -11.56 17.53
C GLN A 24 -5.55 -11.61 16.29
N LEU A 25 -4.29 -11.20 16.39
CA LEU A 25 -3.33 -11.23 15.29
C LEU A 25 -3.00 -12.67 14.85
N VAL A 26 -2.93 -13.61 15.81
CA VAL A 26 -2.74 -15.02 15.50
C VAL A 26 -3.98 -15.61 14.84
N LEU A 27 -5.17 -15.30 15.34
CA LEU A 27 -6.43 -15.76 14.76
C LEU A 27 -6.68 -15.19 13.37
N ALA A 28 -6.24 -13.96 13.12
CA ALA A 28 -6.30 -13.32 11.80
C ALA A 28 -5.24 -13.84 10.80
N GLY A 29 -4.29 -14.67 11.26
CA GLY A 29 -3.17 -15.14 10.43
C GLY A 29 -2.04 -14.12 10.23
N ASP A 30 -2.11 -12.97 10.89
CA ASP A 30 -1.09 -11.90 10.82
C ASP A 30 0.21 -12.27 11.54
N ILE A 31 0.14 -13.19 12.50
CA ILE A 31 1.27 -13.83 13.19
C ILE A 31 1.05 -15.33 13.11
N PRO A 32 2.01 -16.11 12.57
CA PRO A 32 1.90 -17.55 12.59
C PRO A 32 1.86 -18.04 14.04
N GLY A 33 0.93 -18.93 14.37
CA GLY A 33 0.79 -19.51 15.69
C GLY A 33 0.50 -20.99 15.61
N VAL A 34 1.01 -21.72 16.62
CA VAL A 34 0.75 -23.14 16.81
C VAL A 34 -0.08 -23.31 18.07
N ARG A 35 -1.12 -24.14 17.99
CA ARG A 35 -1.99 -24.42 19.13
C ARG A 35 -1.55 -25.68 19.85
N PHE A 36 -1.34 -25.58 21.16
CA PHE A 36 -1.05 -26.69 22.06
C PHE A 36 -2.18 -26.81 23.08
N GLY A 37 -3.10 -27.73 22.86
CA GLY A 37 -4.32 -27.82 23.68
C GLY A 37 -5.10 -26.52 23.69
N ASN A 38 -5.23 -25.88 24.84
CA ASN A 38 -5.90 -24.57 24.98
C ASN A 38 -4.96 -23.37 24.90
N ALA A 39 -3.65 -23.61 24.78
CA ALA A 39 -2.65 -22.53 24.67
C ALA A 39 -2.21 -22.30 23.23
N TRP A 40 -1.82 -21.06 22.93
CA TRP A 40 -1.17 -20.68 21.67
C TRP A 40 0.31 -20.39 21.94
N ALA A 41 1.15 -20.82 21.01
CA ALA A 41 2.55 -20.45 20.94
C ALA A 41 2.86 -19.81 19.57
N VAL A 42 3.77 -18.85 19.57
CA VAL A 42 4.15 -18.09 18.37
C VAL A 42 5.68 -18.12 18.20
N PRO A 43 6.22 -18.26 16.98
CA PRO A 43 7.66 -18.25 16.77
C PRO A 43 8.28 -16.89 17.13
N LEU A 44 9.39 -16.89 17.88
CA LEU A 44 10.14 -15.67 18.25
C LEU A 44 10.50 -14.84 17.01
N GLN A 45 10.94 -15.49 15.93
CA GLN A 45 11.29 -14.81 14.69
C GLN A 45 10.10 -14.03 14.08
N ALA A 46 8.88 -14.58 14.16
CA ALA A 46 7.68 -13.92 13.64
C ALA A 46 7.32 -12.70 14.52
N VAL A 47 7.48 -12.82 15.83
CA VAL A 47 7.28 -11.72 16.79
C VAL A 47 8.32 -10.63 16.57
N SER A 48 9.59 -10.99 16.42
CA SER A 48 10.69 -10.06 16.16
C SER A 48 10.51 -9.31 14.84
N ALA A 49 10.19 -10.02 13.76
CA ALA A 49 9.92 -9.41 12.45
C ALA A 49 8.76 -8.40 12.53
N ARG A 50 7.69 -8.72 13.27
CA ARG A 50 6.57 -7.82 13.48
C ARG A 50 6.92 -6.65 14.40
N GLY A 51 7.69 -6.88 15.46
CA GLY A 51 8.19 -5.82 16.35
C GLY A 51 8.96 -4.75 15.59
N HIS A 52 9.84 -5.16 14.70
CA HIS A 52 10.56 -4.24 13.82
C HIS A 52 9.62 -3.49 12.84
N SER A 53 8.59 -4.14 12.35
CA SER A 53 7.59 -3.52 11.47
C SER A 53 6.64 -2.60 12.23
N ALA A 54 6.19 -2.99 13.43
CA ALA A 54 5.22 -2.23 14.22
C ALA A 54 5.85 -0.98 14.86
N SER A 55 7.09 -1.05 15.31
CA SER A 55 7.79 0.11 15.88
C SER A 55 8.03 1.23 14.86
N ARG A 56 8.00 0.90 13.57
CA ARG A 56 8.13 1.86 12.46
C ARG A 56 6.79 2.36 11.93
N GLN A 57 5.68 1.74 12.29
CA GLN A 57 4.33 2.19 11.90
C GLN A 57 3.87 3.35 12.77
N GLY A 58 4.49 4.52 12.63
CA GLY A 58 3.96 5.76 13.18
C GLY A 58 2.55 6.05 12.66
N ARG A 59 1.81 6.93 13.34
CA ARG A 59 0.50 7.39 12.86
C ARG A 59 0.63 7.84 11.40
N PRO A 60 -0.27 7.41 10.50
CA PRO A 60 -0.26 7.88 9.12
C PRO A 60 -0.27 9.40 9.06
N LEU A 61 0.50 9.95 8.14
CA LEU A 61 0.47 11.37 7.84
C LEU A 61 -0.90 11.75 7.27
N SER A 62 -1.31 12.99 7.47
CA SER A 62 -2.42 13.54 6.68
C SER A 62 -2.04 13.57 5.19
N ALA A 63 -3.03 13.56 4.30
CA ALA A 63 -2.78 13.60 2.86
C ALA A 63 -1.87 14.78 2.47
N ALA A 64 -2.14 15.97 2.99
CA ALA A 64 -1.33 17.16 2.71
C ALA A 64 0.14 16.98 3.11
N ARG A 65 0.40 16.52 4.34
CA ARG A 65 1.79 16.29 4.81
C ARG A 65 2.49 15.15 4.08
N ALA A 66 1.73 14.11 3.70
CA ALA A 66 2.31 13.02 2.93
C ALA A 66 2.75 13.49 1.53
N TRP A 67 1.95 14.33 0.89
CA TRP A 67 2.30 14.91 -0.40
C TRP A 67 3.44 15.94 -0.30
N GLU A 68 3.45 16.76 0.74
CA GLU A 68 4.55 17.70 1.02
C GLU A 68 5.90 16.97 1.16
N ALA A 69 5.92 15.89 1.94
CA ALA A 69 7.13 15.07 2.10
C ALA A 69 7.57 14.41 0.78
N ILE A 70 6.62 13.94 -0.05
CA ILE A 70 6.93 13.37 -1.36
C ILE A 70 7.51 14.45 -2.30
N ALA A 71 6.91 15.63 -2.34
CA ALA A 71 7.36 16.73 -3.18
C ALA A 71 8.74 17.26 -2.77
N SER A 72 9.06 17.28 -1.46
CA SER A 72 10.36 17.72 -0.95
C SER A 72 11.44 16.64 -1.02
N GLY A 73 11.08 15.39 -1.39
CA GLY A 73 12.01 14.26 -1.37
C GLY A 73 12.33 13.72 0.04
N ASP A 74 11.67 14.23 1.08
CA ASP A 74 11.84 13.80 2.48
C ASP A 74 10.94 12.58 2.79
N VAL A 75 11.17 11.49 2.04
CA VAL A 75 10.39 10.26 2.18
C VAL A 75 11.18 9.20 2.92
N ASP A 76 10.71 8.85 4.11
CA ASP A 76 11.20 7.67 4.83
C ASP A 76 10.67 6.38 4.18
N LEU A 77 11.43 5.81 3.26
CA LEU A 77 11.10 4.56 2.56
C LEU A 77 11.01 3.35 3.50
N SER A 78 11.63 3.43 4.69
CA SER A 78 11.55 2.38 5.71
C SER A 78 10.16 2.34 6.37
N ASN A 79 9.37 3.41 6.24
CA ASN A 79 8.07 3.58 6.86
C ASN A 79 6.96 3.99 5.88
N ARG A 80 6.89 3.27 4.76
CA ARG A 80 5.92 3.53 3.68
C ARG A 80 4.46 3.59 4.14
N SER A 81 4.13 2.90 5.23
CA SER A 81 2.77 2.90 5.80
C SER A 81 2.29 4.28 6.25
N ARG A 82 3.21 5.20 6.58
CA ARG A 82 2.86 6.57 6.96
C ARG A 82 2.22 7.37 5.81
N TYR A 83 2.54 7.00 4.57
CA TYR A 83 2.09 7.69 3.35
C TYR A 83 0.85 7.06 2.71
N ARG A 84 0.25 6.03 3.33
CA ARG A 84 -0.88 5.29 2.76
C ARG A 84 -2.12 6.15 2.49
N ASN A 85 -2.33 7.19 3.28
CA ASN A 85 -3.49 8.10 3.18
C ASN A 85 -3.20 9.33 2.30
N ARG A 86 -2.13 9.32 1.49
CA ARG A 86 -1.73 10.48 0.67
C ARG A 86 -2.77 10.90 -0.36
N SER A 87 -3.59 9.95 -0.82
CA SER A 87 -4.63 10.22 -1.80
C SER A 87 -5.79 9.26 -1.64
N ASP A 88 -6.97 9.70 -1.98
CA ASP A 88 -8.10 8.82 -2.15
C ASP A 88 -7.86 7.93 -3.37
N ILE A 89 -8.19 6.66 -3.21
CA ILE A 89 -8.14 5.68 -4.29
C ILE A 89 -9.55 5.55 -4.81
N GLN A 90 -9.76 5.90 -6.05
CA GLN A 90 -11.00 5.62 -6.77
C GLN A 90 -10.77 4.43 -7.70
N ARG A 91 -11.63 3.42 -7.59
CA ARG A 91 -11.55 2.22 -8.41
C ARG A 91 -12.60 2.26 -9.51
N PHE A 92 -12.19 1.79 -10.68
CA PHE A 92 -13.05 1.76 -11.86
C PHE A 92 -12.88 0.43 -12.59
N ALA A 93 -13.98 -0.05 -13.17
CA ALA A 93 -13.93 -0.96 -14.29
C ALA A 93 -13.73 -0.12 -15.55
N ILE A 94 -12.69 -0.41 -16.33
CA ILE A 94 -12.33 0.36 -17.52
C ILE A 94 -11.89 -0.61 -18.63
N GLY A 95 -12.28 -0.33 -19.85
CA GLY A 95 -11.84 -1.08 -21.02
C GLY A 95 -10.33 -0.92 -21.26
N ARG A 96 -9.70 -1.93 -21.87
CA ARG A 96 -8.25 -1.89 -22.10
C ARG A 96 -7.81 -0.70 -22.93
N ALA A 97 -8.54 -0.39 -24.01
CA ALA A 97 -8.25 0.75 -24.86
C ALA A 97 -8.35 2.09 -24.12
N ASP A 98 -9.34 2.21 -23.22
CA ASP A 98 -9.52 3.39 -22.40
C ASP A 98 -8.41 3.51 -21.32
N LEU A 99 -7.94 2.37 -20.78
CA LEU A 99 -6.79 2.35 -19.87
C LEU A 99 -5.51 2.78 -20.57
N ASP A 100 -5.26 2.26 -21.76
CA ASP A 100 -4.09 2.63 -22.57
C ASP A 100 -4.14 4.13 -22.86
N TYR A 101 -5.30 4.66 -23.24
CA TYR A 101 -5.51 6.11 -23.42
C TYR A 101 -5.16 6.92 -22.15
N VAL A 102 -5.60 6.46 -20.95
CA VAL A 102 -5.30 7.15 -19.69
C VAL A 102 -3.80 7.14 -19.40
N ILE A 103 -3.12 6.02 -19.65
CA ILE A 103 -1.68 5.86 -19.38
C ILE A 103 -0.84 6.74 -20.31
N GLU A 104 -1.28 6.93 -21.54
CA GLU A 104 -0.58 7.74 -22.56
C GLU A 104 -0.71 9.26 -22.34
N GLN A 105 -1.60 9.71 -21.44
CA GLN A 105 -1.71 11.13 -21.17
C GLN A 105 -0.48 11.67 -20.44
N SER A 106 -0.02 12.85 -20.81
CA SER A 106 1.11 13.55 -20.17
C SER A 106 0.89 13.85 -18.68
N GLU A 107 -0.36 13.86 -18.25
CA GLU A 107 -0.76 14.09 -16.86
C GLU A 107 -1.13 12.80 -16.13
N SER A 108 -0.56 11.66 -16.54
CA SER A 108 -0.68 10.38 -15.86
C SER A 108 0.68 9.73 -15.67
N VAL A 109 0.80 8.95 -14.57
CA VAL A 109 1.98 8.12 -14.30
C VAL A 109 1.51 6.76 -13.81
N GLN A 110 1.83 5.72 -14.57
CA GLN A 110 1.58 4.35 -14.14
C GLN A 110 2.50 3.97 -12.98
N SER A 111 2.00 3.20 -12.02
CA SER A 111 2.76 2.78 -10.86
C SER A 111 2.48 1.33 -10.47
N GLY A 112 3.22 0.84 -9.47
CA GLY A 112 3.06 -0.52 -8.97
C GLY A 112 3.73 -1.57 -9.84
N VAL A 113 3.27 -2.82 -9.72
CA VAL A 113 3.89 -3.97 -10.38
C VAL A 113 3.87 -3.84 -11.90
N LYS A 114 2.79 -3.35 -12.49
CA LYS A 114 2.68 -3.19 -13.95
C LYS A 114 3.64 -2.14 -14.50
N ALA A 115 3.87 -1.05 -13.77
CA ALA A 115 4.89 -0.08 -14.14
C ALA A 115 6.29 -0.71 -14.05
N ALA A 116 6.60 -1.43 -12.98
CA ALA A 116 7.88 -2.09 -12.81
C ALA A 116 8.16 -3.10 -13.94
N ILE A 117 7.16 -3.88 -14.35
CA ILE A 117 7.28 -4.80 -15.52
C ILE A 117 7.55 -4.01 -16.81
N ALA A 118 6.87 -2.89 -17.02
CA ALA A 118 7.10 -2.04 -18.19
C ALA A 118 8.52 -1.45 -18.23
N TYR A 119 9.15 -1.27 -17.06
CA TYR A 119 10.56 -0.87 -16.93
C TYR A 119 11.54 -2.04 -16.93
N GLY A 120 11.08 -3.29 -17.20
CA GLY A 120 11.93 -4.46 -17.38
C GLY A 120 12.20 -5.27 -16.10
N GLU A 121 11.51 -5.00 -15.01
CA GLU A 121 11.63 -5.81 -13.79
C GLU A 121 11.01 -7.21 -14.00
N PRO A 122 11.71 -8.30 -13.61
CA PRO A 122 11.24 -9.67 -13.82
C PRO A 122 10.17 -10.06 -12.76
N LEU A 123 9.04 -9.37 -12.75
CA LEU A 123 7.93 -9.62 -11.84
C LEU A 123 6.82 -10.41 -12.52
N SER A 124 6.06 -11.17 -11.74
CA SER A 124 4.88 -11.87 -12.24
C SER A 124 3.74 -10.89 -12.56
N ASP A 125 3.12 -11.04 -13.74
CA ASP A 125 1.97 -10.23 -14.18
C ASP A 125 0.62 -10.73 -13.61
N ASP A 126 0.64 -11.44 -12.49
CA ASP A 126 -0.57 -11.92 -11.80
C ASP A 126 -1.39 -10.79 -11.16
N VAL A 127 -0.86 -9.56 -11.14
CA VAL A 127 -1.52 -8.41 -10.54
C VAL A 127 -2.61 -7.87 -11.46
N ARG A 128 -3.86 -8.10 -11.08
CA ARG A 128 -5.03 -7.66 -11.85
C ARG A 128 -5.23 -6.14 -11.84
N THR A 129 -4.85 -5.46 -10.76
CA THR A 129 -5.12 -4.03 -10.61
C THR A 129 -3.99 -3.17 -11.15
N SER A 130 -4.31 -2.31 -12.12
CA SER A 130 -3.44 -1.24 -12.57
C SER A 130 -3.57 -0.03 -11.65
N HIS A 131 -2.45 0.51 -11.19
CA HIS A 131 -2.40 1.71 -10.38
C HIS A 131 -1.87 2.87 -11.22
N VAL A 132 -2.65 3.95 -11.33
CA VAL A 132 -2.27 5.13 -12.10
C VAL A 132 -2.44 6.37 -11.24
N TYR A 133 -1.40 7.19 -11.16
CA TYR A 133 -1.48 8.53 -10.63
C TYR A 133 -1.91 9.48 -11.73
N VAL A 134 -2.86 10.34 -11.46
CA VAL A 134 -3.38 11.32 -12.40
C VAL A 134 -3.42 12.70 -11.76
N SER A 135 -3.20 13.73 -12.55
CA SER A 135 -3.42 15.10 -12.09
C SER A 135 -4.90 15.35 -11.79
N ARG A 136 -5.20 16.37 -11.02
CA ARG A 136 -6.59 16.78 -10.79
C ARG A 136 -7.24 17.22 -12.12
N VAL A 137 -6.50 17.91 -12.97
CA VAL A 137 -6.99 18.38 -14.26
C VAL A 137 -7.38 17.21 -15.16
N LEU A 138 -6.49 16.23 -15.29
CA LEU A 138 -6.80 15.03 -16.07
C LEU A 138 -8.01 14.28 -15.50
N MET A 139 -8.07 14.08 -14.18
CA MET A 139 -9.20 13.39 -13.54
C MET A 139 -10.55 14.04 -13.84
N ASP A 140 -10.62 15.36 -13.93
CA ASP A 140 -11.85 16.11 -14.25
C ASP A 140 -12.21 16.01 -15.75
N LEU A 141 -11.23 15.71 -16.61
CA LEU A 141 -11.42 15.54 -18.06
C LEU A 141 -11.77 14.08 -18.44
N LEU A 142 -11.26 13.10 -17.73
CA LEU A 142 -11.42 11.68 -18.07
C LEU A 142 -12.87 11.24 -18.32
N PRO A 143 -13.89 11.65 -17.54
CA PRO A 143 -15.27 11.23 -17.79
C PRO A 143 -15.85 11.69 -19.13
N ARG A 144 -15.17 12.62 -19.80
CA ARG A 144 -15.56 13.10 -21.16
C ARG A 144 -14.91 12.30 -22.27
N SER A 145 -13.81 11.62 -21.97
CA SER A 145 -12.96 10.95 -22.95
C SER A 145 -13.01 9.44 -22.88
N VAL A 146 -13.28 8.90 -21.68
CA VAL A 146 -13.31 7.46 -21.44
C VAL A 146 -14.50 7.04 -20.57
N ALA A 147 -14.96 5.81 -20.74
CA ALA A 147 -16.05 5.25 -19.95
C ALA A 147 -15.51 4.78 -18.59
N LEU A 148 -15.58 5.64 -17.57
CA LEU A 148 -15.23 5.32 -16.20
C LEU A 148 -16.47 4.80 -15.45
N ALA A 149 -16.56 3.48 -15.22
CA ALA A 149 -17.60 2.90 -14.38
C ALA A 149 -17.03 2.71 -12.96
N PRO A 150 -17.51 3.47 -11.95
CA PRO A 150 -17.07 3.28 -10.57
C PRO A 150 -17.36 1.86 -10.11
N ASP A 151 -16.33 1.13 -9.67
CA ASP A 151 -16.43 -0.24 -9.19
C ASP A 151 -15.42 -0.46 -8.06
N PRO A 152 -15.86 -0.78 -6.82
CA PRO A 152 -14.95 -1.06 -5.70
C PRO A 152 -14.00 -2.23 -5.95
N LEU A 153 -14.36 -3.15 -6.86
CA LEU A 153 -13.55 -4.30 -7.26
C LEU A 153 -12.87 -4.09 -8.62
N GLY A 154 -13.00 -2.90 -9.19
CA GLY A 154 -12.45 -2.55 -10.50
C GLY A 154 -10.95 -2.81 -10.61
N ASP A 155 -10.53 -3.10 -11.81
CA ASP A 155 -9.16 -3.46 -12.18
C ASP A 155 -8.22 -2.25 -12.35
N VAL A 156 -8.77 -1.04 -12.29
CA VAL A 156 -7.99 0.21 -12.34
C VAL A 156 -8.20 1.04 -11.07
N ALA A 157 -7.10 1.41 -10.44
CA ALA A 157 -7.07 2.28 -9.27
C ALA A 157 -6.44 3.62 -9.63
N LEU A 158 -7.26 4.66 -9.76
CA LEU A 158 -6.80 6.02 -9.99
C LEU A 158 -6.50 6.71 -8.66
N ARG A 159 -5.36 7.38 -8.59
CA ARG A 159 -4.92 8.21 -7.46
C ARG A 159 -4.75 9.65 -7.92
N VAL A 160 -5.61 10.51 -7.41
CA VAL A 160 -5.55 11.94 -7.76
C VAL A 160 -4.43 12.61 -6.99
N VAL A 161 -3.51 13.23 -7.71
CA VAL A 161 -2.41 14.01 -7.16
C VAL A 161 -2.83 15.49 -7.14
N PRO A 162 -2.66 16.20 -6.00
CA PRO A 162 -2.89 17.64 -5.94
C PRO A 162 -2.00 18.39 -6.93
N GLN A 163 -2.54 19.40 -7.59
CA GLN A 163 -1.84 20.13 -8.66
C GLN A 163 -0.44 20.66 -8.28
N PRO A 164 -0.23 21.28 -7.10
CA PRO A 164 1.10 21.75 -6.72
C PRO A 164 2.15 20.64 -6.61
N VAL A 165 1.70 19.41 -6.31
CA VAL A 165 2.59 18.23 -6.20
C VAL A 165 2.82 17.61 -7.57
N TRP A 166 1.80 17.67 -8.44
CA TRP A 166 1.91 17.12 -9.79
C TRP A 166 3.07 17.73 -10.57
N GLU A 167 3.23 19.04 -10.50
CA GLU A 167 4.32 19.76 -11.16
C GLU A 167 5.71 19.25 -10.74
N VAL A 168 5.87 18.83 -9.48
CA VAL A 168 7.12 18.26 -8.97
C VAL A 168 7.29 16.81 -9.43
N VAL A 169 6.23 16.01 -9.36
CA VAL A 169 6.26 14.58 -9.74
C VAL A 169 6.51 14.42 -11.24
N ALA A 170 5.86 15.24 -12.06
CA ALA A 170 6.00 15.19 -13.51
C ALA A 170 7.40 15.59 -14.01
N GLN A 171 8.14 16.38 -13.24
CA GLN A 171 9.53 16.75 -13.57
C GLN A 171 10.54 15.63 -13.25
N GLN A 172 10.15 14.62 -12.47
CA GLN A 172 11.00 13.52 -12.05
C GLN A 172 10.73 12.21 -12.81
N SER A 173 9.74 12.20 -13.67
CA SER A 173 9.33 11.06 -14.52
C SER A 173 9.88 11.18 -15.90
#